data_7965c764eda93cc65a0c9eb27072396c
#
_entry.id   7965c764eda93cc65a0c9eb27072396c
#
_cell.length_a   1.000
_cell.length_b   1.000
_cell.length_c   1.000
_cell.angle_alpha   90.00
_cell.angle_beta   90.00
_cell.angle_gamma   90.00
#
_symmetry.space_group_name_H-M   'P 1'
#
loop_
_entity.id
_entity.type
_entity.pdbx_description
1 polymer ?
#
loop_
_entity_poly.entity_id
_entity_poly.type
_entity_poly.pdbx_seq_one_letter_code
_entity_poly.pdbx_strand_id
1 'polypeptide(L)'
;MATPRKVLYNQKVNLGGIHMKNVNVIDIKPNTNITDFFMIKATSIKVGSNGKEYQDVVLTDATGDLSAKKWDVDENNIEFLKSLKVGDLVKVRGSVTDWKGQTQLRINQIRLATKEDDLEMSDFVKSAPEKPIDMYEYIIGEINAMQDEDFKKLCLHLYEGNKEKLMYYPAAMSNHHAEYGGLLYHIKRMMMSANRLCEVYTNLSRDLLVAGVAIHDIEKLNEILSDKNGISPGYSFKGQMLGHIVQGITLVNDLCKELGISEEKAVLLEHMILSHHYEPEFGSPKKPLFPEAEMLHYLDIVDARMFDMEEGLKGVSDGEFGDRVWPLDNRRLYKRTF
;
A
#
# COMPACT_ATOMS: atom_id res chain seq x y z
N MET A 1 -6.24 -31.87 31.09
CA MET A 1 -7.27 -31.22 30.26
C MET A 1 -6.96 -29.75 30.22
N ALA A 2 -6.36 -29.28 29.14
CA ALA A 2 -5.99 -27.86 28.95
C ALA A 2 -6.98 -27.24 27.98
N THR A 3 -7.68 -26.22 28.43
CA THR A 3 -8.67 -25.44 27.67
C THR A 3 -7.98 -24.66 26.55
N PRO A 4 -8.47 -24.67 25.30
CA PRO A 4 -7.87 -23.91 24.22
C PRO A 4 -8.14 -22.42 24.42
N ARG A 5 -7.06 -21.62 24.37
CA ARG A 5 -7.14 -20.15 24.31
C ARG A 5 -7.80 -19.72 23.00
N LYS A 6 -8.98 -19.14 23.09
CA LYS A 6 -9.59 -18.36 21.99
C LYS A 6 -8.67 -17.18 21.66
N VAL A 7 -8.08 -17.19 20.47
CA VAL A 7 -7.46 -15.99 19.89
C VAL A 7 -8.61 -15.15 19.37
N LEU A 8 -8.93 -14.10 20.09
CA LEU A 8 -9.86 -13.05 19.66
C LEU A 8 -9.12 -12.14 18.66
N TYR A 9 -9.33 -12.35 17.38
CA TYR A 9 -9.08 -11.34 16.36
C TYR A 9 -10.22 -10.31 16.41
N ASN A 10 -9.83 -9.02 16.43
CA ASN A 10 -10.66 -7.81 16.45
C ASN A 10 -11.14 -7.32 17.81
N GLN A 11 -10.21 -6.73 18.56
CA GLN A 11 -10.51 -5.49 19.29
C GLN A 11 -9.44 -4.47 18.88
N LYS A 12 -9.85 -3.40 18.17
CA LYS A 12 -9.06 -2.17 18.06
C LYS A 12 -8.77 -1.72 19.48
N VAL A 13 -7.56 -1.94 19.97
CA VAL A 13 -7.10 -1.32 21.20
C VAL A 13 -6.84 0.14 20.85
N ASN A 14 -7.77 1.00 21.21
CA ASN A 14 -7.65 2.45 21.16
C ASN A 14 -6.59 2.88 22.18
N LEU A 15 -5.35 3.00 21.74
CA LEU A 15 -4.31 3.70 22.48
C LEU A 15 -4.42 5.19 22.11
N GLY A 16 -5.27 5.89 22.84
CA GLY A 16 -5.16 7.29 23.28
C GLY A 16 -4.71 8.39 22.29
N GLY A 17 -5.06 8.33 20.98
CA GLY A 17 -5.03 9.49 20.08
C GLY A 17 -6.48 9.91 19.78
N ILE A 18 -6.77 11.19 19.79
CA ILE A 18 -8.08 11.70 19.36
C ILE A 18 -8.14 11.54 17.85
N HIS A 19 -8.71 10.41 17.39
CA HIS A 19 -8.93 10.17 15.98
C HIS A 19 -9.90 11.23 15.44
N MET A 20 -9.43 12.08 14.52
CA MET A 20 -10.17 13.28 14.11
C MET A 20 -11.23 13.03 13.04
N LYS A 21 -11.12 11.91 12.27
CA LYS A 21 -12.16 11.51 11.31
C LYS A 21 -13.23 10.68 12.01
N ASN A 22 -14.49 11.09 11.89
CA ASN A 22 -15.60 10.50 12.63
C ASN A 22 -16.70 9.90 11.75
N VAL A 23 -16.79 10.30 10.46
CA VAL A 23 -17.87 9.92 9.55
C VAL A 23 -17.30 9.30 8.28
N ASN A 24 -17.70 8.09 7.96
CA ASN A 24 -17.36 7.44 6.69
C ASN A 24 -18.37 7.82 5.59
N VAL A 25 -17.90 7.89 4.35
CA VAL A 25 -18.77 8.25 3.21
C VAL A 25 -19.97 7.29 3.12
N ILE A 26 -19.76 5.99 3.33
CA ILE A 26 -20.82 4.99 3.26
C ILE A 26 -21.95 5.20 4.30
N ASP A 27 -21.66 5.87 5.41
CA ASP A 27 -22.60 6.11 6.50
C ASP A 27 -23.35 7.45 6.35
N ILE A 28 -22.95 8.29 5.38
CA ILE A 28 -23.54 9.62 5.18
C ILE A 28 -24.96 9.50 4.65
N LYS A 29 -25.90 10.15 5.34
CA LYS A 29 -27.31 10.16 4.98
C LYS A 29 -27.77 11.55 4.55
N PRO A 30 -28.72 11.66 3.59
CA PRO A 30 -29.37 12.92 3.26
C PRO A 30 -30.03 13.61 4.47
N ASN A 31 -30.12 14.93 4.40
CA ASN A 31 -30.70 15.81 5.45
C ASN A 31 -29.88 15.83 6.77
N THR A 32 -28.58 15.57 6.70
CA THR A 32 -27.66 15.72 7.83
C THR A 32 -26.68 16.86 7.60
N ASN A 33 -26.11 17.38 8.67
CA ASN A 33 -24.95 18.28 8.60
C ASN A 33 -23.72 17.52 9.02
N ILE A 34 -22.62 17.69 8.26
CA ILE A 34 -21.35 17.05 8.57
C ILE A 34 -20.25 18.09 8.75
N THR A 35 -19.30 17.77 9.60
CA THR A 35 -18.02 18.47 9.71
C THR A 35 -16.95 17.39 9.89
N ASP A 36 -16.24 17.07 8.81
CA ASP A 36 -15.26 15.99 8.83
C ASP A 36 -14.20 16.14 7.75
N PHE A 37 -13.26 15.20 7.69
CA PHE A 37 -12.14 15.17 6.77
C PHE A 37 -12.39 14.20 5.62
N PHE A 38 -11.97 14.59 4.42
CA PHE A 38 -12.03 13.79 3.20
C PHE A 38 -10.81 14.10 2.32
N MET A 39 -10.50 13.20 1.39
CA MET A 39 -9.54 13.46 0.34
C MET A 39 -10.26 13.98 -0.92
N ILE A 40 -9.63 14.87 -1.65
CA ILE A 40 -10.11 15.32 -2.95
C ILE A 40 -9.75 14.28 -4.01
N LYS A 41 -10.76 13.65 -4.61
CA LYS A 41 -10.62 12.73 -5.74
C LYS A 41 -10.69 13.44 -7.09
N ALA A 42 -11.50 14.48 -7.17
CA ALA A 42 -11.59 15.36 -8.35
C ALA A 42 -12.05 16.75 -7.93
N THR A 43 -11.59 17.79 -8.62
CA THR A 43 -12.02 19.17 -8.39
C THR A 43 -11.97 19.98 -9.67
N SER A 44 -12.95 20.86 -9.87
CA SER A 44 -13.00 21.80 -10.99
C SER A 44 -13.90 23.00 -10.66
N ILE A 45 -13.57 24.18 -11.19
CA ILE A 45 -14.47 25.33 -11.16
C ILE A 45 -15.37 25.27 -12.40
N LYS A 46 -16.67 25.40 -12.19
CA LYS A 46 -17.71 25.35 -13.24
C LYS A 46 -18.61 26.58 -13.13
N VAL A 47 -19.28 26.90 -14.24
CA VAL A 47 -20.28 27.97 -14.28
C VAL A 47 -21.67 27.33 -14.25
N GLY A 48 -22.48 27.75 -13.31
CA GLY A 48 -23.88 27.31 -13.19
C GLY A 48 -24.80 27.95 -14.22
N SER A 49 -26.04 27.45 -14.33
CA SER A 49 -27.07 28.02 -15.22
C SER A 49 -27.45 29.47 -14.91
N ASN A 50 -27.13 29.95 -13.70
CA ASN A 50 -27.33 31.33 -13.24
C ASN A 50 -26.13 32.24 -13.56
N GLY A 51 -25.12 31.73 -14.30
CA GLY A 51 -23.91 32.48 -14.65
C GLY A 51 -22.89 32.63 -13.51
N LYS A 52 -23.14 32.05 -12.32
CA LYS A 52 -22.20 32.11 -11.20
C LYS A 52 -21.28 30.92 -11.19
N GLU A 53 -20.03 31.16 -10.81
CA GLU A 53 -19.05 30.10 -10.59
C GLU A 53 -19.39 29.28 -9.34
N TYR A 54 -19.10 27.98 -9.39
CA TYR A 54 -19.11 27.08 -8.24
C TYR A 54 -17.99 26.06 -8.37
N GLN A 55 -17.51 25.55 -7.25
CA GLN A 55 -16.58 24.44 -7.25
C GLN A 55 -17.32 23.10 -7.21
N ASP A 56 -17.06 22.26 -8.19
CA ASP A 56 -17.52 20.87 -8.26
C ASP A 56 -16.39 19.96 -7.76
N VAL A 57 -16.65 19.21 -6.71
CA VAL A 57 -15.65 18.39 -6.02
C VAL A 57 -16.19 16.97 -5.85
N VAL A 58 -15.35 15.98 -6.08
CA VAL A 58 -15.57 14.62 -5.58
C VAL A 58 -14.65 14.45 -4.38
N LEU A 59 -15.25 14.28 -3.22
CA LEU A 59 -14.59 13.91 -1.98
C LEU A 59 -14.59 12.39 -1.87
N THR A 60 -13.56 11.83 -1.25
CA THR A 60 -13.44 10.38 -1.05
C THR A 60 -12.86 10.05 0.32
N ASP A 61 -13.16 8.86 0.78
CA ASP A 61 -12.46 8.20 1.87
C ASP A 61 -12.31 6.69 1.54
N ALA A 62 -11.75 5.90 2.46
CA ALA A 62 -11.55 4.46 2.26
C ALA A 62 -12.86 3.67 2.00
N THR A 63 -14.04 4.27 2.23
CA THR A 63 -15.35 3.61 2.12
C THR A 63 -16.15 4.00 0.89
N GLY A 64 -15.78 5.08 0.19
CA GLY A 64 -16.48 5.50 -1.03
C GLY A 64 -16.27 6.96 -1.43
N ASP A 65 -17.05 7.37 -2.42
CA ASP A 65 -17.01 8.70 -3.03
C ASP A 65 -18.27 9.52 -2.69
N LEU A 66 -18.10 10.81 -2.43
CA LEU A 66 -19.17 11.77 -2.13
C LEU A 66 -19.10 12.95 -3.09
N SER A 67 -20.14 13.13 -3.91
CA SER A 67 -20.29 14.34 -4.72
C SER A 67 -20.50 15.56 -3.82
N ALA A 68 -19.77 16.63 -4.07
CA ALA A 68 -19.83 17.83 -3.27
C ALA A 68 -19.78 19.12 -4.13
N LYS A 69 -20.45 20.18 -3.68
CA LYS A 69 -20.45 21.48 -4.36
C LYS A 69 -20.26 22.63 -3.37
N LYS A 70 -19.39 23.55 -3.71
CA LYS A 70 -19.21 24.83 -3.03
C LYS A 70 -19.77 25.92 -3.95
N TRP A 71 -20.96 26.43 -3.58
CA TRP A 71 -21.68 27.41 -4.39
C TRP A 71 -21.24 28.86 -4.15
N ASP A 72 -20.75 29.16 -2.95
CA ASP A 72 -20.36 30.52 -2.55
C ASP A 72 -18.90 30.77 -2.95
N VAL A 73 -18.66 30.93 -4.25
CA VAL A 73 -17.37 31.30 -4.84
C VAL A 73 -17.36 32.79 -5.08
N ASP A 74 -16.38 33.49 -4.50
CA ASP A 74 -16.20 34.93 -4.57
C ASP A 74 -14.71 35.30 -4.67
N GLU A 75 -14.41 36.59 -4.81
CA GLU A 75 -13.03 37.11 -4.96
C GLU A 75 -12.13 36.76 -3.76
N ASN A 76 -12.69 36.50 -2.56
CA ASN A 76 -11.92 36.25 -1.36
C ASN A 76 -11.50 34.77 -1.25
N ASN A 77 -12.22 33.85 -1.91
CA ASN A 77 -11.98 32.40 -1.77
C ASN A 77 -11.59 31.69 -3.08
N ILE A 78 -11.77 32.33 -4.24
CA ILE A 78 -11.54 31.70 -5.55
C ILE A 78 -10.10 31.22 -5.73
N GLU A 79 -9.10 31.99 -5.29
CA GLU A 79 -7.69 31.60 -5.41
C GLU A 79 -7.37 30.38 -4.56
N PHE A 80 -7.89 30.32 -3.33
CA PHE A 80 -7.76 29.14 -2.48
C PHE A 80 -8.44 27.93 -3.12
N LEU A 81 -9.67 28.08 -3.60
CA LEU A 81 -10.42 26.99 -4.21
C LEU A 81 -9.75 26.45 -5.47
N LYS A 82 -9.13 27.32 -6.29
CA LYS A 82 -8.31 26.93 -7.44
C LYS A 82 -6.99 26.25 -7.06
N SER A 83 -6.45 26.53 -5.88
CA SER A 83 -5.21 25.90 -5.41
C SER A 83 -5.38 24.47 -4.95
N LEU A 84 -6.61 24.04 -4.65
CA LEU A 84 -6.92 22.67 -4.21
C LEU A 84 -6.66 21.66 -5.33
N LYS A 85 -6.00 20.54 -4.97
CA LYS A 85 -5.57 19.49 -5.91
C LYS A 85 -6.14 18.16 -5.53
N VAL A 86 -6.17 17.25 -6.49
CA VAL A 86 -6.41 15.82 -6.25
C VAL A 86 -5.36 15.29 -5.27
N GLY A 87 -5.80 14.52 -4.28
CA GLY A 87 -4.96 14.00 -3.21
C GLY A 87 -4.87 14.90 -1.96
N ASP A 88 -5.33 16.17 -2.02
CA ASP A 88 -5.36 17.02 -0.84
C ASP A 88 -6.36 16.50 0.19
N LEU A 89 -5.94 16.43 1.47
CA LEU A 89 -6.82 16.21 2.59
C LEU A 89 -7.47 17.53 3.03
N VAL A 90 -8.78 17.54 3.10
CA VAL A 90 -9.56 18.73 3.43
C VAL A 90 -10.53 18.47 4.56
N LYS A 91 -10.67 19.45 5.47
CA LYS A 91 -11.78 19.53 6.41
C LYS A 91 -12.92 20.29 5.76
N VAL A 92 -14.09 19.66 5.69
CA VAL A 92 -15.29 20.29 5.14
C VAL A 92 -16.39 20.39 6.19
N ARG A 93 -17.17 21.46 6.12
CA ARG A 93 -18.43 21.61 6.85
C ARG A 93 -19.53 21.89 5.85
N GLY A 94 -20.63 21.16 5.92
CA GLY A 94 -21.72 21.34 4.97
C GLY A 94 -22.97 20.58 5.33
N SER A 95 -24.00 20.75 4.49
CA SER A 95 -25.29 20.04 4.59
C SER A 95 -25.40 19.02 3.47
N VAL A 96 -25.82 17.82 3.83
CA VAL A 96 -26.03 16.70 2.90
C VAL A 96 -27.46 16.74 2.40
N THR A 97 -27.64 16.71 1.08
CA THR A 97 -28.95 16.71 0.43
C THR A 97 -29.09 15.49 -0.48
N ASP A 98 -30.33 15.11 -0.78
CA ASP A 98 -30.64 14.22 -1.90
C ASP A 98 -30.82 15.06 -3.18
N TRP A 99 -30.10 14.69 -4.23
CA TRP A 99 -30.27 15.28 -5.55
C TRP A 99 -30.53 14.18 -6.57
N LYS A 100 -31.79 14.01 -6.96
CA LYS A 100 -32.22 12.98 -7.94
C LYS A 100 -31.82 11.55 -7.52
N GLY A 101 -31.95 11.22 -6.24
CA GLY A 101 -31.60 9.91 -5.70
C GLY A 101 -30.10 9.74 -5.41
N GLN A 102 -29.30 10.80 -5.53
CA GLN A 102 -27.87 10.77 -5.19
C GLN A 102 -27.57 11.68 -3.99
N THR A 103 -26.82 11.15 -3.05
CA THR A 103 -26.32 11.91 -1.91
C THR A 103 -25.31 12.95 -2.37
N GLN A 104 -25.53 14.23 -2.05
CA GLN A 104 -24.64 15.33 -2.41
C GLN A 104 -24.38 16.24 -1.21
N LEU A 105 -23.13 16.63 -1.00
CA LEU A 105 -22.74 17.58 0.03
C LEU A 105 -22.73 19.02 -0.53
N ARG A 106 -23.49 19.92 0.08
CA ARG A 106 -23.33 21.34 -0.10
C ARG A 106 -22.28 21.85 0.89
N ILE A 107 -21.11 22.21 0.39
CA ILE A 107 -20.00 22.70 1.22
C ILE A 107 -20.25 24.15 1.63
N ASN A 108 -20.28 24.40 2.93
CA ASN A 108 -20.34 25.76 3.49
C ASN A 108 -18.91 26.29 3.74
N GLN A 109 -18.05 25.46 4.34
CA GLN A 109 -16.65 25.76 4.65
C GLN A 109 -15.75 24.63 4.21
N ILE A 110 -14.55 24.98 3.74
CA ILE A 110 -13.50 24.03 3.35
C ILE A 110 -12.13 24.62 3.70
N ARG A 111 -11.25 23.82 4.25
CA ARG A 111 -9.83 24.15 4.44
C ARG A 111 -8.95 22.92 4.22
N LEU A 112 -7.69 23.13 3.92
CA LEU A 112 -6.70 22.05 3.94
C LEU A 112 -6.56 21.48 5.36
N ALA A 113 -6.28 20.19 5.44
CA ALA A 113 -5.82 19.57 6.68
C ALA A 113 -4.43 20.07 7.05
N THR A 114 -4.15 20.10 8.36
CA THR A 114 -2.85 20.48 8.92
C THR A 114 -2.26 19.29 9.70
N LYS A 115 -0.99 19.39 10.11
CA LYS A 115 -0.35 18.35 10.91
C LYS A 115 -1.01 18.13 12.28
N GLU A 116 -1.67 19.16 12.80
CA GLU A 116 -2.37 19.11 14.09
C GLU A 116 -3.71 18.35 14.00
N ASP A 117 -4.20 18.08 12.79
CA ASP A 117 -5.45 17.33 12.60
C ASP A 117 -5.28 15.81 12.83
N ASP A 118 -4.07 15.30 13.00
CA ASP A 118 -3.71 13.91 13.37
C ASP A 118 -4.52 12.84 12.60
N LEU A 119 -4.42 12.87 11.27
CA LEU A 119 -5.17 12.02 10.37
C LEU A 119 -4.37 10.77 9.98
N GLU A 120 -5.04 9.63 9.92
CA GLU A 120 -4.47 8.38 9.42
C GLU A 120 -4.83 8.19 7.95
N MET A 121 -3.86 7.86 7.10
CA MET A 121 -4.12 7.65 5.65
C MET A 121 -5.08 6.49 5.39
N SER A 122 -5.13 5.50 6.27
CA SER A 122 -6.09 4.38 6.22
C SER A 122 -7.55 4.80 6.25
N ASP A 123 -7.86 6.03 6.67
CA ASP A 123 -9.23 6.57 6.61
C ASP A 123 -9.63 7.04 5.21
N PHE A 124 -8.65 7.33 4.36
CA PHE A 124 -8.88 8.00 3.07
C PHE A 124 -8.59 7.10 1.86
N VAL A 125 -7.64 6.17 2.00
CA VAL A 125 -7.24 5.25 0.93
C VAL A 125 -7.15 3.83 1.45
N LYS A 126 -7.31 2.86 0.55
CA LYS A 126 -7.02 1.46 0.88
C LYS A 126 -5.57 1.37 1.35
N SER A 127 -5.36 0.83 2.54
CA SER A 127 -4.07 0.82 3.22
C SER A 127 -3.77 -0.55 3.80
N ALA A 128 -2.49 -0.88 3.91
CA ALA A 128 -2.02 -2.01 4.70
C ALA A 128 -2.60 -1.93 6.14
N PRO A 129 -2.88 -3.08 6.78
CA PRO A 129 -3.53 -3.11 8.10
C PRO A 129 -2.64 -2.65 9.25
N GLU A 130 -1.36 -2.40 8.97
CA GLU A 130 -0.36 -1.97 9.95
C GLU A 130 0.20 -0.60 9.58
N LYS A 131 0.67 0.16 10.57
CA LYS A 131 1.29 1.47 10.33
C LYS A 131 2.61 1.30 9.57
N PRO A 132 2.87 2.07 8.51
CA PRO A 132 4.10 1.95 7.73
C PRO A 132 5.37 2.07 8.57
N ILE A 133 5.37 2.95 9.59
CA ILE A 133 6.54 3.11 10.46
C ILE A 133 6.85 1.85 11.26
N ASP A 134 5.83 1.17 11.79
CA ASP A 134 6.02 -0.05 12.59
C ASP A 134 6.53 -1.20 11.70
N MET A 135 6.04 -1.28 10.45
CA MET A 135 6.52 -2.24 9.46
C MET A 135 7.98 -1.96 9.06
N TYR A 136 8.31 -0.70 8.82
CA TYR A 136 9.68 -0.28 8.51
C TYR A 136 10.64 -0.59 9.65
N GLU A 137 10.28 -0.27 10.89
CA GLU A 137 11.10 -0.56 12.07
C GLU A 137 11.31 -2.05 12.28
N TYR A 138 10.30 -2.88 12.02
CA TYR A 138 10.44 -4.33 12.03
C TYR A 138 11.48 -4.79 10.99
N ILE A 139 11.37 -4.33 9.74
CA ILE A 139 12.28 -4.69 8.65
C ILE A 139 13.72 -4.25 8.98
N ILE A 140 13.91 -3.03 9.46
CA ILE A 140 15.23 -2.52 9.89
C ILE A 140 15.78 -3.35 11.06
N GLY A 141 14.93 -3.79 11.98
CA GLY A 141 15.32 -4.69 13.07
C GLY A 141 15.86 -6.03 12.55
N GLU A 142 15.20 -6.63 11.55
CA GLU A 142 15.65 -7.88 10.94
C GLU A 142 16.94 -7.73 10.14
N ILE A 143 17.10 -6.60 9.43
CA ILE A 143 18.36 -6.26 8.71
C ILE A 143 19.49 -6.08 9.72
N ASN A 144 19.27 -5.35 10.80
CA ASN A 144 20.30 -5.14 11.84
C ASN A 144 20.69 -6.44 12.56
N ALA A 145 19.81 -7.43 12.61
CA ALA A 145 20.09 -8.75 13.20
C ALA A 145 20.96 -9.65 12.32
N MET A 146 21.23 -9.28 11.05
CA MET A 146 22.15 -10.03 10.18
C MET A 146 23.56 -10.05 10.77
N GLN A 147 24.24 -11.20 10.63
CA GLN A 147 25.63 -11.38 11.02
C GLN A 147 26.58 -11.04 9.85
N ASP A 148 26.11 -11.16 8.61
CA ASP A 148 26.86 -10.82 7.42
C ASP A 148 26.82 -9.30 7.19
N GLU A 149 27.92 -8.63 7.44
CA GLU A 149 28.04 -7.17 7.36
C GLU A 149 27.86 -6.62 5.94
N ASP A 150 28.16 -7.41 4.89
CA ASP A 150 27.97 -6.98 3.51
C ASP A 150 26.48 -6.90 3.15
N PHE A 151 25.71 -7.95 3.46
CA PHE A 151 24.25 -7.95 3.23
C PHE A 151 23.56 -6.89 4.08
N LYS A 152 23.95 -6.76 5.35
CA LYS A 152 23.44 -5.71 6.24
C LYS A 152 23.66 -4.32 5.66
N LYS A 153 24.89 -4.01 5.27
CA LYS A 153 25.30 -2.70 4.73
C LYS A 153 24.52 -2.35 3.46
N LEU A 154 24.36 -3.31 2.54
CA LEU A 154 23.58 -3.11 1.31
C LEU A 154 22.10 -2.81 1.62
N CYS A 155 21.47 -3.64 2.44
CA CYS A 155 20.05 -3.47 2.78
C CYS A 155 19.80 -2.16 3.54
N LEU A 156 20.65 -1.79 4.52
CA LEU A 156 20.52 -0.51 5.22
C LEU A 156 20.64 0.66 4.26
N HIS A 157 21.65 0.65 3.36
CA HIS A 157 21.82 1.72 2.37
C HIS A 157 20.54 1.94 1.53
N LEU A 158 19.94 0.85 1.05
CA LEU A 158 18.71 0.91 0.25
C LEU A 158 17.49 1.40 1.05
N TYR A 159 17.32 0.92 2.27
CA TYR A 159 16.15 1.25 3.09
C TYR A 159 16.21 2.67 3.66
N GLU A 160 17.38 3.10 4.16
CA GLU A 160 17.56 4.46 4.67
C GLU A 160 17.44 5.50 3.56
N GLY A 161 18.03 5.23 2.39
CA GLY A 161 17.94 6.10 1.22
C GLY A 161 16.53 6.25 0.65
N ASN A 162 15.66 5.28 0.88
CA ASN A 162 14.29 5.26 0.35
C ASN A 162 13.21 5.36 1.43
N LYS A 163 13.56 5.66 2.70
CA LYS A 163 12.64 5.63 3.83
C LYS A 163 11.33 6.37 3.56
N GLU A 164 11.39 7.60 3.05
CA GLU A 164 10.18 8.42 2.80
C GLU A 164 9.24 7.73 1.80
N LYS A 165 9.76 7.20 0.70
CA LYS A 165 8.97 6.51 -0.33
C LYS A 165 8.36 5.22 0.20
N LEU A 166 9.13 4.42 0.91
CA LEU A 166 8.70 3.13 1.46
C LEU A 166 7.46 3.27 2.34
N MET A 167 7.28 4.40 3.04
CA MET A 167 6.12 4.61 3.91
C MET A 167 4.77 4.54 3.18
N TYR A 168 4.71 4.88 1.91
CA TYR A 168 3.43 4.98 1.18
C TYR A 168 3.35 4.12 -0.08
N TYR A 169 4.45 3.47 -0.49
CA TYR A 169 4.50 2.79 -1.78
C TYR A 169 3.66 1.51 -1.82
N PRO A 170 2.86 1.31 -2.87
CA PRO A 170 2.18 0.04 -3.12
C PRO A 170 3.16 -1.00 -3.67
N ALA A 171 2.87 -2.29 -3.46
CA ALA A 171 3.66 -3.37 -4.06
C ALA A 171 3.26 -3.69 -5.51
N ALA A 172 2.08 -3.25 -5.94
CA ALA A 172 1.57 -3.48 -7.30
C ALA A 172 0.62 -2.35 -7.72
N MET A 173 0.28 -2.31 -9.01
CA MET A 173 -0.70 -1.38 -9.56
C MET A 173 -2.15 -1.76 -9.24
N SER A 174 -2.48 -3.04 -9.23
CA SER A 174 -3.88 -3.49 -9.17
C SER A 174 -4.11 -4.86 -8.49
N ASN A 175 -3.05 -5.59 -8.17
CA ASN A 175 -3.14 -6.93 -7.59
C ASN A 175 -2.85 -6.89 -6.08
N HIS A 176 -2.26 -7.99 -5.55
CA HIS A 176 -1.87 -8.08 -4.15
C HIS A 176 -1.04 -6.87 -3.70
N HIS A 177 -1.37 -6.37 -2.52
CA HIS A 177 -0.73 -5.21 -1.88
C HIS A 177 -0.72 -3.91 -2.72
N ALA A 178 -1.69 -3.73 -3.67
CA ALA A 178 -1.92 -2.48 -4.38
C ALA A 178 -2.62 -1.47 -3.44
N GLU A 179 -1.93 -1.08 -2.37
CA GLU A 179 -2.46 -0.25 -1.28
C GLU A 179 -1.36 0.58 -0.63
N TYR A 180 -1.74 1.62 0.10
CA TYR A 180 -0.82 2.48 0.83
C TYR A 180 0.01 1.66 1.82
N GLY A 181 1.36 1.75 1.72
CA GLY A 181 2.29 0.96 2.53
C GLY A 181 2.35 -0.53 2.17
N GLY A 182 1.74 -0.94 1.05
CA GLY A 182 1.63 -2.33 0.63
C GLY A 182 2.97 -3.01 0.40
N LEU A 183 3.97 -2.28 -0.12
CA LEU A 183 5.33 -2.83 -0.33
C LEU A 183 5.99 -3.20 1.00
N LEU A 184 5.91 -2.36 2.03
CA LEU A 184 6.43 -2.69 3.36
C LEU A 184 5.68 -3.87 3.99
N TYR A 185 4.36 -3.93 3.79
CA TYR A 185 3.53 -5.00 4.34
C TYR A 185 3.90 -6.35 3.73
N HIS A 186 4.05 -6.41 2.42
CA HIS A 186 4.52 -7.58 1.67
C HIS A 186 5.89 -8.05 2.18
N ILE A 187 6.89 -7.18 2.18
CA ILE A 187 8.25 -7.51 2.62
C ILE A 187 8.28 -7.97 4.07
N LYS A 188 7.56 -7.30 4.98
CA LYS A 188 7.46 -7.70 6.39
C LYS A 188 6.92 -9.11 6.54
N ARG A 189 5.81 -9.45 5.89
CA ARG A 189 5.19 -10.78 5.95
C ARG A 189 6.13 -11.87 5.42
N MET A 190 6.81 -11.58 4.30
CA MET A 190 7.82 -12.47 3.76
C MET A 190 8.98 -12.68 4.72
N MET A 191 9.50 -11.62 5.37
CA MET A 191 10.58 -11.74 6.38
C MET A 191 10.16 -12.56 7.59
N MET A 192 8.93 -12.36 8.10
CA MET A 192 8.38 -13.17 9.20
C MET A 192 8.34 -14.64 8.81
N SER A 193 7.90 -14.95 7.60
CA SER A 193 7.82 -16.32 7.07
C SER A 193 9.21 -16.91 6.82
N ALA A 194 10.14 -16.13 6.26
CA ALA A 194 11.53 -16.53 6.04
C ALA A 194 12.22 -16.97 7.33
N ASN A 195 12.09 -16.17 8.40
CA ASN A 195 12.66 -16.51 9.70
C ASN A 195 12.12 -17.85 10.24
N ARG A 196 10.81 -18.10 10.11
CA ARG A 196 10.21 -19.39 10.54
C ARG A 196 10.67 -20.57 9.70
N LEU A 197 10.83 -20.36 8.39
CA LEU A 197 11.32 -21.43 7.51
C LEU A 197 12.79 -21.74 7.73
N CYS A 198 13.62 -20.77 8.10
CA CYS A 198 15.00 -21.03 8.51
C CYS A 198 15.12 -21.85 9.80
N GLU A 199 14.11 -21.80 10.69
CA GLU A 199 14.05 -22.71 11.86
C GLU A 199 13.83 -24.16 11.45
N VAL A 200 13.15 -24.41 10.30
CA VAL A 200 12.85 -25.75 9.77
C VAL A 200 13.96 -26.24 8.83
N TYR A 201 14.38 -25.39 7.90
CA TYR A 201 15.40 -25.69 6.89
C TYR A 201 16.75 -25.09 7.31
N THR A 202 17.43 -25.79 8.21
CA THR A 202 18.66 -25.29 8.86
C THR A 202 19.87 -25.18 7.94
N ASN A 203 19.75 -25.64 6.69
CA ASN A 203 20.77 -25.45 5.65
C ASN A 203 20.64 -24.14 4.89
N LEU A 204 19.59 -23.34 5.12
CA LEU A 204 19.45 -22.02 4.53
C LEU A 204 20.34 -21.01 5.25
N SER A 205 20.98 -20.14 4.48
CA SER A 205 21.60 -18.91 5.00
C SER A 205 20.49 -17.90 5.30
N ARG A 206 20.20 -17.69 6.60
CA ARG A 206 19.20 -16.72 7.01
C ARG A 206 19.50 -15.32 6.44
N ASP A 207 20.76 -14.89 6.54
CA ASP A 207 21.14 -13.53 6.14
C ASP A 207 20.99 -13.32 4.63
N LEU A 208 21.37 -14.31 3.82
CA LEU A 208 21.16 -14.25 2.37
C LEU A 208 19.66 -14.24 2.01
N LEU A 209 18.86 -15.11 2.68
CA LEU A 209 17.43 -15.14 2.41
C LEU A 209 16.73 -13.84 2.81
N VAL A 210 17.03 -13.30 4.00
CA VAL A 210 16.45 -12.04 4.48
C VAL A 210 16.90 -10.87 3.61
N ALA A 211 18.17 -10.85 3.16
CA ALA A 211 18.64 -9.84 2.20
C ALA A 211 17.87 -9.95 0.87
N GLY A 212 17.71 -11.15 0.33
CA GLY A 212 16.93 -11.38 -0.88
C GLY A 212 15.48 -10.87 -0.74
N VAL A 213 14.82 -11.20 0.38
CA VAL A 213 13.47 -10.69 0.70
C VAL A 213 13.44 -9.17 0.78
N ALA A 214 14.47 -8.55 1.40
CA ALA A 214 14.51 -7.10 1.54
C ALA A 214 14.59 -6.35 0.21
N ILE A 215 15.28 -6.93 -0.79
CA ILE A 215 15.66 -6.19 -2.00
C ILE A 215 14.97 -6.64 -3.28
N HIS A 216 14.31 -7.82 -3.34
CA HIS A 216 13.81 -8.38 -4.59
C HIS A 216 12.87 -7.42 -5.34
N ASP A 217 12.09 -6.65 -4.60
CA ASP A 217 11.06 -5.74 -5.08
C ASP A 217 11.40 -4.25 -4.88
N ILE A 218 12.60 -3.93 -4.42
CA ILE A 218 12.94 -2.53 -4.06
C ILE A 218 12.81 -1.57 -5.25
N GLU A 219 13.07 -2.03 -6.47
CA GLU A 219 12.96 -1.20 -7.67
C GLU A 219 11.52 -0.97 -8.14
N LYS A 220 10.50 -1.54 -7.49
CA LYS A 220 9.11 -1.09 -7.62
C LYS A 220 8.94 0.38 -7.26
N LEU A 221 9.82 0.93 -6.42
CA LEU A 221 9.91 2.37 -6.12
C LEU A 221 10.25 3.24 -7.34
N ASN A 222 10.81 2.67 -8.39
CA ASN A 222 11.14 3.34 -9.65
C ASN A 222 10.35 2.78 -10.84
N GLU A 223 9.81 1.57 -10.73
CA GLU A 223 8.94 0.96 -11.74
C GLU A 223 7.56 1.59 -11.74
N ILE A 224 6.92 1.67 -10.58
CA ILE A 224 5.57 2.19 -10.39
C ILE A 224 5.64 3.69 -10.10
N LEU A 225 4.80 4.50 -10.74
CA LEU A 225 4.59 5.88 -10.31
C LEU A 225 3.63 5.86 -9.13
N SER A 226 3.96 6.55 -8.04
CA SER A 226 3.07 6.68 -6.89
C SER A 226 3.13 8.10 -6.33
N ASP A 227 1.99 8.66 -5.96
CA ASP A 227 1.93 9.87 -5.16
C ASP A 227 2.13 9.55 -3.66
N LYS A 228 2.17 10.59 -2.82
CA LYS A 228 2.34 10.43 -1.35
C LYS A 228 1.15 9.76 -0.66
N ASN A 229 0.04 9.57 -1.35
CA ASN A 229 -1.14 8.88 -0.86
C ASN A 229 -1.16 7.39 -1.27
N GLY A 230 -0.09 6.90 -1.91
CA GLY A 230 -0.01 5.53 -2.39
C GLY A 230 -0.86 5.25 -3.64
N ILE A 231 -1.37 6.30 -4.28
CA ILE A 231 -2.18 6.16 -5.50
C ILE A 231 -1.25 6.14 -6.71
N SER A 232 -1.38 5.09 -7.52
CA SER A 232 -0.56 4.91 -8.72
C SER A 232 -1.33 5.28 -9.98
N PRO A 233 -0.84 6.24 -10.79
CA PRO A 233 -1.39 6.54 -12.11
C PRO A 233 -0.85 5.62 -13.21
N GLY A 234 0.14 4.79 -12.94
CA GLY A 234 0.76 3.93 -13.95
C GLY A 234 2.22 3.61 -13.67
N TYR A 235 2.89 3.06 -14.67
CA TYR A 235 4.32 2.79 -14.63
C TYR A 235 5.14 3.98 -15.11
N SER A 236 6.35 4.12 -14.59
CA SER A 236 7.34 5.05 -15.13
C SER A 236 7.78 4.60 -16.54
N PHE A 237 8.40 5.51 -17.30
CA PHE A 237 8.98 5.12 -18.60
C PHE A 237 9.98 3.95 -18.45
N LYS A 238 10.86 4.04 -17.45
CA LYS A 238 11.86 3.00 -17.19
C LYS A 238 11.21 1.71 -16.70
N GLY A 239 10.15 1.83 -15.89
CA GLY A 239 9.34 0.71 -15.44
C GLY A 239 8.68 -0.05 -16.60
N GLN A 240 8.06 0.67 -17.54
CA GLN A 240 7.48 0.07 -18.75
C GLN A 240 8.49 -0.64 -19.64
N MET A 241 9.70 -0.12 -19.75
CA MET A 241 10.72 -0.65 -20.67
C MET A 241 11.52 -1.80 -20.08
N LEU A 242 11.80 -1.79 -18.77
CA LEU A 242 12.76 -2.70 -18.13
C LEU A 242 12.17 -3.54 -16.99
N GLY A 243 11.09 -3.07 -16.35
CA GLY A 243 10.55 -3.69 -15.15
C GLY A 243 11.49 -3.54 -13.92
N HIS A 244 11.00 -3.91 -12.72
CA HIS A 244 11.79 -3.83 -11.48
C HIS A 244 12.92 -4.85 -11.43
N ILE A 245 12.78 -6.03 -12.06
CA ILE A 245 13.79 -7.09 -12.06
C ILE A 245 15.10 -6.60 -12.66
N VAL A 246 15.07 -6.09 -13.90
CA VAL A 246 16.27 -5.63 -14.61
C VAL A 246 16.86 -4.39 -13.90
N GLN A 247 16.00 -3.49 -13.44
CA GLN A 247 16.43 -2.32 -12.69
C GLN A 247 17.09 -2.73 -11.36
N GLY A 248 16.53 -3.70 -10.65
CA GLY A 248 17.02 -4.22 -9.37
C GLY A 248 18.41 -4.87 -9.51
N ILE A 249 18.61 -5.69 -10.55
CA ILE A 249 19.91 -6.29 -10.85
C ILE A 249 20.95 -5.18 -11.09
N THR A 250 20.62 -4.18 -11.90
CA THR A 250 21.55 -3.07 -12.19
C THR A 250 21.89 -2.31 -10.92
N LEU A 251 20.90 -1.98 -10.10
CA LEU A 251 21.09 -1.26 -8.84
C LEU A 251 21.99 -2.04 -7.88
N VAL A 252 21.73 -3.33 -7.67
CA VAL A 252 22.50 -4.18 -6.76
C VAL A 252 23.93 -4.34 -7.25
N ASN A 253 24.15 -4.55 -8.57
CA ASN A 253 25.49 -4.63 -9.15
C ASN A 253 26.32 -3.37 -8.88
N ASP A 254 25.73 -2.20 -9.13
CA ASP A 254 26.44 -0.94 -8.96
C ASP A 254 26.72 -0.64 -7.48
N LEU A 255 25.75 -0.85 -6.60
CA LEU A 255 25.92 -0.65 -5.16
C LEU A 255 26.91 -1.65 -4.54
N CYS A 256 26.89 -2.92 -4.94
CA CYS A 256 27.87 -3.89 -4.44
C CYS A 256 29.31 -3.48 -4.77
N LYS A 257 29.55 -2.95 -5.99
CA LYS A 257 30.88 -2.39 -6.36
C LYS A 257 31.25 -1.18 -5.51
N GLU A 258 30.32 -0.24 -5.35
CA GLU A 258 30.52 0.98 -4.54
C GLU A 258 30.82 0.63 -3.08
N LEU A 259 30.09 -0.31 -2.52
CA LEU A 259 30.19 -0.73 -1.12
C LEU A 259 31.34 -1.73 -0.86
N GLY A 260 32.04 -2.21 -1.92
CA GLY A 260 33.16 -3.18 -1.81
C GLY A 260 32.70 -4.59 -1.43
N ILE A 261 31.47 -4.97 -1.77
CA ILE A 261 30.91 -6.31 -1.54
C ILE A 261 31.49 -7.29 -2.58
N SER A 262 31.76 -8.53 -2.17
CA SER A 262 32.36 -9.52 -3.06
C SER A 262 31.47 -9.84 -4.26
N GLU A 263 32.09 -10.16 -5.40
CA GLU A 263 31.41 -10.52 -6.64
C GLU A 263 30.45 -11.70 -6.44
N GLU A 264 30.86 -12.72 -5.67
CA GLU A 264 30.02 -13.88 -5.37
C GLU A 264 28.70 -13.48 -4.68
N LYS A 265 28.78 -12.64 -3.61
CA LYS A 265 27.58 -12.16 -2.89
C LYS A 265 26.69 -11.29 -3.79
N ALA A 266 27.29 -10.44 -4.61
CA ALA A 266 26.54 -9.61 -5.57
C ALA A 266 25.75 -10.49 -6.56
N VAL A 267 26.42 -11.46 -7.20
CA VAL A 267 25.81 -12.38 -8.17
C VAL A 267 24.72 -13.25 -7.53
N LEU A 268 24.88 -13.69 -6.28
CA LEU A 268 23.82 -14.43 -5.57
C LEU A 268 22.56 -13.56 -5.40
N LEU A 269 22.69 -12.32 -4.96
CA LEU A 269 21.56 -11.39 -4.81
C LEU A 269 20.93 -11.02 -6.14
N GLU A 270 21.73 -10.74 -7.17
CA GLU A 270 21.27 -10.50 -8.52
C GLU A 270 20.47 -11.70 -9.07
N HIS A 271 20.96 -12.92 -8.81
CA HIS A 271 20.24 -14.14 -9.21
C HIS A 271 18.92 -14.31 -8.46
N MET A 272 18.87 -13.98 -7.17
CA MET A 272 17.61 -13.98 -6.42
C MET A 272 16.59 -13.03 -7.04
N ILE A 273 16.98 -11.80 -7.38
CA ILE A 273 16.12 -10.83 -8.08
C ILE A 273 15.72 -11.36 -9.47
N LEU A 274 16.67 -11.93 -10.23
CA LEU A 274 16.40 -12.44 -11.58
C LEU A 274 15.36 -13.56 -11.59
N SER A 275 15.36 -14.41 -10.58
CA SER A 275 14.66 -15.70 -10.59
C SER A 275 13.38 -15.74 -9.73
N HIS A 276 13.07 -14.67 -8.94
CA HIS A 276 12.01 -14.77 -7.94
C HIS A 276 10.60 -14.96 -8.53
N HIS A 277 10.31 -14.50 -9.75
CA HIS A 277 9.03 -14.79 -10.42
C HIS A 277 8.96 -16.17 -11.08
N TYR A 278 10.09 -16.92 -11.14
CA TYR A 278 10.22 -18.28 -11.63
C TYR A 278 9.98 -18.49 -13.13
N GLU A 279 8.95 -17.87 -13.72
CA GLU A 279 8.57 -18.10 -15.12
C GLU A 279 8.98 -16.90 -16.01
N PRO A 280 9.46 -17.18 -17.25
CA PRO A 280 9.85 -16.12 -18.19
C PRO A 280 8.73 -15.15 -18.53
N GLU A 281 7.48 -15.63 -18.56
CA GLU A 281 6.30 -14.82 -18.83
C GLU A 281 6.08 -13.74 -17.75
N PHE A 282 6.62 -13.94 -16.56
CA PHE A 282 6.60 -12.98 -15.44
C PHE A 282 7.90 -12.21 -15.27
N GLY A 283 8.84 -12.34 -16.23
CA GLY A 283 10.09 -11.58 -16.26
C GLY A 283 11.31 -12.29 -15.68
N SER A 284 11.21 -13.57 -15.28
CA SER A 284 12.32 -14.37 -14.73
C SER A 284 12.86 -15.37 -15.75
N PRO A 285 13.88 -15.00 -16.54
CA PRO A 285 14.39 -15.87 -17.62
C PRO A 285 15.20 -17.07 -17.11
N LYS A 286 15.48 -17.12 -15.81
CA LYS A 286 16.18 -18.20 -15.10
C LYS A 286 15.38 -18.64 -13.91
N LYS A 287 15.34 -19.96 -13.67
CA LYS A 287 14.83 -20.53 -12.44
C LYS A 287 15.87 -20.43 -11.32
N PRO A 288 15.45 -20.43 -10.06
CA PRO A 288 16.36 -20.43 -8.92
C PRO A 288 17.39 -21.59 -8.99
N LEU A 289 18.64 -21.31 -8.67
CA LEU A 289 19.72 -22.28 -8.75
C LEU A 289 20.33 -22.67 -7.39
N PHE A 290 19.84 -22.09 -6.29
CA PHE A 290 20.26 -22.41 -4.93
C PHE A 290 19.10 -22.26 -3.93
N PRO A 291 19.20 -22.86 -2.73
CA PRO A 291 18.04 -22.98 -1.83
C PRO A 291 17.38 -21.68 -1.42
N GLU A 292 18.15 -20.61 -1.15
CA GLU A 292 17.59 -19.32 -0.72
C GLU A 292 16.83 -18.62 -1.86
N ALA A 293 17.29 -18.75 -3.10
CA ALA A 293 16.59 -18.22 -4.27
C ALA A 293 15.26 -18.96 -4.51
N GLU A 294 15.25 -20.30 -4.39
CA GLU A 294 14.04 -21.12 -4.47
C GLU A 294 13.06 -20.75 -3.35
N MET A 295 13.57 -20.58 -2.13
CA MET A 295 12.75 -20.19 -0.98
C MET A 295 12.15 -18.78 -1.15
N LEU A 296 12.90 -17.83 -1.69
CA LEU A 296 12.40 -16.47 -1.97
C LEU A 296 11.19 -16.52 -2.90
N HIS A 297 11.27 -17.29 -3.99
CA HIS A 297 10.15 -17.48 -4.91
C HIS A 297 8.88 -18.00 -4.21
N TYR A 298 9.02 -19.04 -3.37
CA TYR A 298 7.86 -19.59 -2.65
C TYR A 298 7.30 -18.61 -1.61
N LEU A 299 8.14 -17.85 -0.93
CA LEU A 299 7.71 -16.83 0.01
C LEU A 299 6.88 -15.74 -0.68
N ASP A 300 7.33 -15.26 -1.82
CA ASP A 300 6.64 -14.26 -2.63
C ASP A 300 5.26 -14.76 -3.08
N ILE A 301 5.20 -15.94 -3.70
CA ILE A 301 3.93 -16.55 -4.13
C ILE A 301 2.99 -16.82 -2.95
N VAL A 302 3.50 -17.33 -1.84
CA VAL A 302 2.66 -17.61 -0.67
C VAL A 302 2.04 -16.33 -0.15
N ASP A 303 2.82 -15.26 0.00
CA ASP A 303 2.30 -13.99 0.50
C ASP A 303 1.28 -13.38 -0.46
N ALA A 304 1.59 -13.31 -1.75
CA ALA A 304 0.69 -12.80 -2.78
C ALA A 304 -0.66 -13.57 -2.81
N ARG A 305 -0.61 -14.90 -2.83
CA ARG A 305 -1.83 -15.72 -2.90
C ARG A 305 -2.65 -15.68 -1.61
N MET A 306 -2.00 -15.61 -0.45
CA MET A 306 -2.72 -15.48 0.82
C MET A 306 -3.40 -14.13 0.94
N PHE A 307 -2.77 -13.05 0.47
CA PHE A 307 -3.39 -11.74 0.39
C PHE A 307 -4.62 -11.76 -0.54
N ASP A 308 -4.51 -12.31 -1.74
CA ASP A 308 -5.63 -12.41 -2.69
C ASP A 308 -6.78 -13.28 -2.15
N MET A 309 -6.48 -14.31 -1.35
CA MET A 309 -7.51 -15.10 -0.66
C MET A 309 -8.21 -14.29 0.44
N GLU A 310 -7.48 -13.52 1.22
CA GLU A 310 -8.05 -12.65 2.25
C GLU A 310 -8.96 -11.59 1.61
N GLU A 311 -8.52 -10.95 0.52
CA GLU A 311 -9.33 -9.97 -0.22
C GLU A 311 -10.58 -10.62 -0.85
N GLY A 312 -10.43 -11.76 -1.48
CA GLY A 312 -11.54 -12.48 -2.13
C GLY A 312 -12.61 -13.00 -1.17
N LEU A 313 -12.30 -13.08 0.13
CA LEU A 313 -13.25 -13.46 1.18
C LEU A 313 -13.88 -12.26 1.90
N LYS A 314 -13.45 -11.03 1.62
CA LYS A 314 -14.09 -9.83 2.18
C LYS A 314 -15.54 -9.74 1.70
N GLY A 315 -16.46 -9.51 2.64
CA GLY A 315 -17.89 -9.40 2.35
C GLY A 315 -18.62 -10.72 2.03
N VAL A 316 -17.92 -11.86 1.97
CA VAL A 316 -18.57 -13.18 1.82
C VAL A 316 -19.14 -13.61 3.16
N SER A 317 -20.39 -14.14 3.16
CA SER A 317 -21.00 -14.69 4.37
C SER A 317 -20.37 -16.02 4.77
N ASP A 318 -20.33 -16.30 6.07
CA ASP A 318 -19.80 -17.55 6.58
C ASP A 318 -20.63 -18.76 6.04
N GLY A 319 -19.95 -19.80 5.57
CA GLY A 319 -20.57 -20.97 4.95
C GLY A 319 -20.92 -20.82 3.47
N GLU A 320 -20.58 -19.72 2.84
CA GLU A 320 -20.88 -19.45 1.43
C GLU A 320 -19.63 -19.39 0.54
N PHE A 321 -19.86 -19.51 -0.76
CA PHE A 321 -18.85 -19.26 -1.78
C PHE A 321 -18.97 -17.83 -2.31
N GLY A 322 -17.83 -17.11 -2.29
CA GLY A 322 -17.72 -15.79 -2.90
C GLY A 322 -17.72 -15.81 -4.44
N ASP A 323 -17.46 -14.67 -5.04
CA ASP A 323 -17.30 -14.52 -6.48
C ASP A 323 -15.99 -15.15 -6.96
N ARG A 324 -15.80 -15.18 -8.30
CA ARG A 324 -14.56 -15.67 -8.90
C ARG A 324 -13.43 -14.67 -8.68
N VAL A 325 -12.31 -15.14 -8.16
CA VAL A 325 -11.11 -14.33 -7.91
C VAL A 325 -10.12 -14.57 -9.03
N TRP A 326 -9.96 -13.56 -9.91
CA TRP A 326 -9.12 -13.67 -11.12
C TRP A 326 -7.65 -14.02 -10.81
N PRO A 327 -6.94 -13.38 -9.85
CA PRO A 327 -5.55 -13.72 -9.54
C PRO A 327 -5.38 -15.15 -8.97
N LEU A 328 -6.47 -15.77 -8.54
CA LEU A 328 -6.50 -17.14 -8.02
C LEU A 328 -7.11 -18.12 -9.03
N ASP A 329 -6.70 -18.05 -10.28
CA ASP A 329 -7.13 -18.95 -11.36
C ASP A 329 -8.66 -18.94 -11.58
N ASN A 330 -9.33 -17.80 -11.36
CA ASN A 330 -10.78 -17.64 -11.40
C ASN A 330 -11.55 -18.60 -10.47
N ARG A 331 -10.95 -19.02 -9.36
CA ARG A 331 -11.61 -19.87 -8.36
C ARG A 331 -12.61 -19.09 -7.52
N ARG A 332 -13.66 -19.77 -7.09
CA ARG A 332 -14.56 -19.30 -6.04
C ARG A 332 -14.03 -19.75 -4.69
N LEU A 333 -13.93 -18.85 -3.74
CA LEU A 333 -13.43 -19.14 -2.41
C LEU A 333 -14.58 -19.43 -1.46
N TYR A 334 -14.43 -20.46 -0.64
CA TYR A 334 -15.37 -20.80 0.41
C TYR A 334 -14.96 -20.14 1.72
N LYS A 335 -15.88 -19.40 2.35
CA LYS A 335 -15.69 -18.86 3.69
C LYS A 335 -16.18 -19.83 4.74
N ARG A 336 -15.23 -20.36 5.53
CA ARG A 336 -15.53 -21.30 6.60
C ARG A 336 -16.37 -20.67 7.72
N THR A 337 -17.11 -21.50 8.45
CA THR A 337 -18.02 -21.10 9.55
C THR A 337 -17.37 -21.15 10.94
N PHE A 338 -16.08 -21.50 11.06
CA PHE A 338 -15.35 -21.67 12.33
C PHE A 338 -14.04 -20.92 12.37
#